data_be79f573b87f74aca3f6ac1cbe47dfee
#
_entry.id   be79f573b87f74aca3f6ac1cbe47dfee
#
_cell.length_a   1.000
_cell.length_b   1.000
_cell.length_c   1.000
_cell.angle_alpha   90.00
_cell.angle_beta   90.00
_cell.angle_gamma   90.00
#
_symmetry.space_group_name_H-M   'P 1'
#
loop_
_entity.id
_entity.type
_entity.pdbx_description
1 polymer ?
#
loop_
_entity_poly.entity_id
_entity_poly.type
_entity_poly.pdbx_seq_one_letter_code
_entity_poly.pdbx_strand_id
1 'polypeptide(L)'
;MCSSDLLVAYYAGSGKIRAALDAINPGLQQHIIDPTEPDAVFRMRDVIDSGGILAILGDRTGIGEKRASVDFLGEQASLPTGPYYLAAILHCPVVCFFGLRVGHYTYDTHVSKLADHIKLARGQREQQAQACAQQFADLLADKAREYPYNWFNFYEFWDLPGYTGP
;
A
#
# COMPACT_ATOMS: atom_id res chain seq x y z
N MET A 1 -19.56 -16.74 9.94
CA MET A 1 -19.65 -15.56 9.10
C MET A 1 -18.30 -14.85 9.25
N CYS A 2 -17.41 -15.02 8.27
CA CYS A 2 -16.18 -14.23 8.22
C CYS A 2 -16.59 -12.80 7.85
N SER A 3 -16.53 -11.88 8.79
CA SER A 3 -16.50 -10.46 8.46
C SER A 3 -15.06 -10.17 7.99
N SER A 4 -14.87 -10.24 6.71
CA SER A 4 -13.63 -9.88 6.02
C SER A 4 -13.58 -8.36 5.91
N ASP A 5 -13.29 -7.70 7.01
CA ASP A 5 -13.44 -6.26 7.05
C ASP A 5 -12.12 -5.66 7.47
N LEU A 6 -11.37 -5.12 6.50
CA LEU A 6 -10.74 -3.88 6.83
C LEU A 6 -9.89 -3.27 5.72
N LEU A 7 -10.17 -2.02 5.47
CA LEU A 7 -9.37 -1.16 4.61
C LEU A 7 -8.60 -0.17 5.49
N VAL A 8 -7.29 -0.22 5.47
CA VAL A 8 -6.48 0.88 5.98
C VAL A 8 -6.27 1.84 4.82
N ALA A 9 -6.92 2.98 4.88
CA ALA A 9 -6.77 4.02 3.89
C ALA A 9 -6.11 5.23 4.52
N TYR A 10 -4.91 5.58 4.06
CA TYR A 10 -4.28 6.84 4.37
C TYR A 10 -4.82 7.92 3.44
N TYR A 11 -5.71 8.77 3.94
CA TYR A 11 -6.22 9.94 3.22
C TYR A 11 -5.67 11.23 3.83
N ALA A 12 -4.34 11.39 3.88
CA ALA A 12 -3.75 12.65 4.29
C ALA A 12 -4.23 13.75 3.34
N GLY A 13 -5.08 14.63 3.84
CA GLY A 13 -5.44 15.88 3.19
C GLY A 13 -6.71 15.90 2.35
N SER A 14 -7.47 14.81 2.19
CA SER A 14 -8.67 14.83 1.35
C SER A 14 -9.98 14.59 2.11
N GLY A 15 -10.34 15.49 3.01
CA GLY A 15 -11.68 15.50 3.64
C GLY A 15 -12.83 15.45 2.62
N LYS A 16 -12.60 15.93 1.39
CA LYS A 16 -13.57 15.85 0.30
C LYS A 16 -13.77 14.44 -0.25
N ILE A 17 -12.69 13.64 -0.38
CA ILE A 17 -12.79 12.24 -0.83
C ILE A 17 -13.47 11.41 0.25
N ARG A 18 -13.12 11.63 1.52
CA ARG A 18 -13.77 10.98 2.66
C ARG A 18 -15.27 11.27 2.67
N ALA A 19 -15.67 12.53 2.54
CA ALA A 19 -17.09 12.91 2.48
C ALA A 19 -17.82 12.30 1.27
N ALA A 20 -17.18 12.18 0.13
CA ALA A 20 -17.76 11.53 -1.05
C ALA A 20 -17.94 10.02 -0.86
N LEU A 21 -16.97 9.33 -0.26
CA LEU A 21 -17.08 7.91 0.08
C LEU A 21 -18.16 7.65 1.12
N ASP A 22 -18.29 8.53 2.12
CA ASP A 22 -19.36 8.46 3.13
C ASP A 22 -20.75 8.63 2.53
N ALA A 23 -20.88 9.51 1.55
CA ALA A 23 -22.15 9.71 0.84
C ALA A 23 -22.54 8.47 -0.01
N ILE A 24 -21.55 7.70 -0.51
CA ILE A 24 -21.78 6.50 -1.31
C ILE A 24 -22.06 5.29 -0.41
N ASN A 25 -21.29 5.13 0.66
CA ASN A 25 -21.43 4.02 1.61
C ASN A 25 -21.08 4.44 3.05
N PRO A 26 -22.08 4.85 3.85
CA PRO A 26 -21.86 5.29 5.24
C PRO A 26 -21.22 4.22 6.15
N GLY A 27 -21.35 2.94 5.80
CA GLY A 27 -20.73 1.82 6.53
C GLY A 27 -19.23 1.68 6.31
N LEU A 28 -18.68 2.30 5.27
CA LEU A 28 -17.27 2.14 4.91
C LEU A 28 -16.31 2.72 5.96
N GLN A 29 -16.72 3.78 6.66
CA GLN A 29 -15.90 4.41 7.70
C GLN A 29 -15.56 3.51 8.87
N GLN A 30 -16.46 2.56 9.20
CA GLN A 30 -16.25 1.61 10.30
C GLN A 30 -15.05 0.69 10.03
N HIS A 31 -14.65 0.58 8.77
CA HIS A 31 -13.56 -0.28 8.29
C HIS A 31 -12.28 0.48 7.96
N ILE A 32 -12.22 1.79 8.23
CA ILE A 32 -11.04 2.61 7.96
C ILE A 32 -10.31 2.89 9.28
N ILE A 33 -9.01 2.56 9.32
CA ILE A 33 -8.11 2.98 10.40
C ILE A 33 -7.23 4.11 9.87
N ASP A 34 -7.26 5.26 10.54
CA ASP A 34 -6.35 6.35 10.27
C ASP A 34 -5.01 6.06 10.96
N PRO A 35 -3.91 5.87 10.22
CA PRO A 35 -2.62 5.51 10.80
C PRO A 35 -2.00 6.63 11.65
N THR A 36 -2.55 7.85 11.62
CA THR A 36 -2.10 8.98 12.45
C THR A 36 -2.69 8.97 13.86
N GLU A 37 -3.72 8.15 14.10
CA GLU A 37 -4.31 8.00 15.44
C GLU A 37 -3.36 7.26 16.39
N PRO A 38 -3.26 7.68 17.67
CA PRO A 38 -2.33 7.08 18.63
C PRO A 38 -2.52 5.58 18.88
N ASP A 39 -3.75 5.09 18.72
CA ASP A 39 -4.15 3.68 18.92
C ASP A 39 -4.21 2.86 17.61
N ALA A 40 -3.88 3.46 16.47
CA ALA A 40 -4.01 2.83 15.16
C ALA A 40 -3.33 1.46 15.08
N VAL A 41 -2.09 1.33 15.58
CA VAL A 41 -1.34 0.08 15.54
C VAL A 41 -2.01 -1.02 16.38
N PHE A 42 -2.62 -0.67 17.50
CA PHE A 42 -3.35 -1.62 18.34
C PHE A 42 -4.61 -2.12 17.62
N ARG A 43 -5.38 -1.21 17.02
CA ARG A 43 -6.56 -1.56 16.23
C ARG A 43 -6.20 -2.44 15.02
N MET A 44 -5.08 -2.14 14.34
CA MET A 44 -4.56 -2.96 13.25
C MET A 44 -4.18 -4.37 13.73
N ARG A 45 -3.58 -4.48 14.92
CA ARG A 45 -3.26 -5.76 15.55
C ARG A 45 -4.53 -6.56 15.84
N ASP A 46 -5.54 -5.94 16.45
CA ASP A 46 -6.80 -6.60 16.77
C ASP A 46 -7.47 -7.19 15.52
N VAL A 47 -7.37 -6.48 14.38
CA VAL A 47 -7.84 -6.98 13.08
C VAL A 47 -7.09 -8.23 12.65
N ILE A 48 -5.75 -8.20 12.67
CA ILE A 48 -4.94 -9.36 12.27
C ILE A 48 -5.16 -10.54 13.21
N ASP A 49 -5.22 -10.30 14.53
CA ASP A 49 -5.42 -11.34 15.54
C ASP A 49 -6.83 -11.97 15.44
N SER A 50 -7.82 -11.23 14.94
CA SER A 50 -9.16 -11.74 14.64
C SER A 50 -9.27 -12.48 13.29
N GLY A 51 -8.17 -12.60 12.53
CA GLY A 51 -8.13 -13.24 11.20
C GLY A 51 -8.60 -12.33 10.07
N GLY A 52 -8.66 -11.02 10.31
CA GLY A 52 -8.98 -10.02 9.31
C GLY A 52 -7.82 -9.69 8.37
N ILE A 53 -8.07 -8.80 7.41
CA ILE A 53 -7.11 -8.37 6.39
C ILE A 53 -6.91 -6.86 6.50
N LEU A 54 -5.66 -6.40 6.47
CA LEU A 54 -5.31 -5.00 6.33
C LEU A 54 -4.91 -4.71 4.88
N ALA A 55 -5.61 -3.79 4.21
CA ALA A 55 -5.27 -3.35 2.87
C ALA A 55 -4.62 -1.96 2.92
N ILE A 56 -3.46 -1.83 2.30
CA ILE A 56 -2.68 -0.59 2.26
C ILE A 56 -2.24 -0.33 0.82
N LEU A 57 -2.33 0.92 0.36
CA LEU A 57 -1.79 1.31 -0.94
C LEU A 57 -0.25 1.27 -0.88
N GLY A 58 0.37 0.47 -1.75
CA GLY A 58 1.81 0.27 -1.77
C GLY A 58 2.55 1.16 -2.77
N ASP A 59 1.83 1.81 -3.68
CA ASP A 59 2.38 2.63 -4.77
C ASP A 59 2.38 4.14 -4.49
N ARG A 60 1.88 4.57 -3.34
CA ARG A 60 1.73 5.98 -2.97
C ARG A 60 2.27 6.27 -1.59
N THR A 61 3.00 7.37 -1.49
CA THR A 61 3.56 7.84 -0.21
C THR A 61 2.78 9.03 0.31
N GLY A 62 2.45 8.99 1.61
CA GLY A 62 1.95 10.15 2.33
C GLY A 62 3.07 11.16 2.62
N ILE A 63 2.66 12.39 2.98
CA ILE A 63 3.60 13.44 3.37
C ILE A 63 4.33 13.02 4.65
N GLY A 64 5.67 13.04 4.63
CA GLY A 64 6.49 12.68 5.79
C GLY A 64 6.69 11.18 6.03
N GLU A 65 6.17 10.31 5.18
CA GLU A 65 6.41 8.88 5.27
C GLU A 65 7.84 8.49 4.86
N LYS A 66 8.34 7.43 5.48
CA LYS A 66 9.62 6.82 5.07
C LYS A 66 9.48 6.17 3.70
N ARG A 67 10.46 6.46 2.84
CA ARG A 67 10.52 5.98 1.46
C ARG A 67 11.79 5.18 1.23
N ALA A 68 11.76 4.32 0.24
CA ALA A 68 12.95 3.68 -0.33
C ALA A 68 13.02 3.99 -1.81
N SER A 69 14.23 4.24 -2.30
CA SER A 69 14.49 4.32 -3.73
C SER A 69 14.49 2.92 -4.32
N VAL A 70 13.77 2.73 -5.42
CA VAL A 70 13.61 1.46 -6.13
C VAL A 70 13.78 1.67 -7.63
N ASP A 71 14.23 0.64 -8.34
CA ASP A 71 14.18 0.62 -9.80
C ASP A 71 12.76 0.26 -10.25
N PHE A 72 12.13 1.14 -11.03
CA PHE A 72 10.80 0.91 -11.56
C PHE A 72 10.71 1.30 -13.03
N LEU A 73 10.46 0.34 -13.90
CA LEU A 73 10.38 0.49 -15.36
C LEU A 73 11.66 1.09 -16.01
N GLY A 74 12.80 0.97 -15.36
CA GLY A 74 14.10 1.46 -15.85
C GLY A 74 14.54 2.80 -15.28
N GLU A 75 13.75 3.41 -14.41
CA GLU A 75 14.07 4.66 -13.73
C GLU A 75 13.93 4.53 -12.22
N GLN A 76 14.57 5.43 -11.47
CA GLN A 76 14.47 5.46 -10.01
C GLN A 76 13.13 6.07 -9.58
N ALA A 77 12.44 5.40 -8.65
CA ALA A 77 11.21 5.87 -8.04
C ALA A 77 11.26 5.71 -6.52
N SER A 78 10.44 6.48 -5.82
CA SER A 78 10.32 6.42 -4.36
C SER A 78 9.05 5.72 -3.94
N LEU A 79 9.17 4.55 -3.27
CA LEU A 79 8.04 3.81 -2.72
C LEU A 79 8.01 3.84 -1.18
N PRO A 80 6.80 3.73 -0.57
CA PRO A 80 6.66 3.73 0.88
C PRO A 80 7.27 2.47 1.50
N THR A 81 7.91 2.61 2.66
CA THR A 81 8.42 1.48 3.45
C THR A 81 7.54 1.17 4.66
N GLY A 82 6.62 2.06 5.00
CA GLY A 82 5.69 1.92 6.14
C GLY A 82 4.97 0.57 6.21
N PRO A 83 4.39 0.06 5.11
CA PRO A 83 3.71 -1.24 5.09
C PRO A 83 4.58 -2.40 5.57
N TYR A 84 5.87 -2.41 5.23
CA TYR A 84 6.80 -3.49 5.60
C TYR A 84 7.21 -3.40 7.07
N TYR A 85 7.38 -2.19 7.61
CA TYR A 85 7.59 -2.00 9.05
C TYR A 85 6.36 -2.44 9.84
N LEU A 86 5.16 -2.10 9.36
CA LEU A 86 3.92 -2.51 10.00
C LEU A 86 3.76 -4.04 9.99
N ALA A 87 3.96 -4.69 8.85
CA ALA A 87 3.89 -6.14 8.73
C ALA A 87 4.91 -6.86 9.65
N ALA A 88 6.11 -6.29 9.80
CA ALA A 88 7.12 -6.81 10.72
C ALA A 88 6.69 -6.69 12.19
N ILE A 89 6.01 -5.59 12.57
CA ILE A 89 5.48 -5.37 13.93
C ILE A 89 4.29 -6.28 14.22
N LEU A 90 3.41 -6.46 13.24
CA LEU A 90 2.20 -7.26 13.35
C LEU A 90 2.45 -8.78 13.18
N HIS A 91 3.65 -9.17 12.72
CA HIS A 91 4.03 -10.57 12.46
C HIS A 91 3.08 -11.28 11.50
N CYS A 92 2.54 -10.59 10.51
CA CYS A 92 1.60 -11.12 9.54
C CYS A 92 2.24 -11.33 8.16
N PRO A 93 1.67 -12.23 7.32
CA PRO A 93 2.09 -12.38 5.94
C PRO A 93 1.70 -11.14 5.12
N VAL A 94 2.45 -10.90 4.02
CA VAL A 94 2.18 -9.83 3.07
C VAL A 94 1.89 -10.41 1.70
N VAL A 95 0.78 -9.97 1.14
CA VAL A 95 0.39 -10.29 -0.24
C VAL A 95 0.19 -9.00 -1.04
N CYS A 96 0.57 -9.02 -2.30
CA CYS A 96 0.29 -7.95 -3.25
C CYS A 96 -0.98 -8.31 -4.01
N PHE A 97 -1.88 -7.36 -4.10
CA PHE A 97 -3.16 -7.50 -4.76
C PHE A 97 -3.29 -6.46 -5.89
N PHE A 98 -3.62 -6.93 -7.09
CA PHE A 98 -3.85 -6.08 -8.24
C PHE A 98 -5.22 -6.39 -8.85
N GLY A 99 -6.09 -5.38 -8.90
CA GLY A 99 -7.37 -5.44 -9.61
C GLY A 99 -7.23 -4.78 -10.98
N LEU A 100 -7.23 -5.58 -12.05
CA LEU A 100 -6.97 -5.12 -13.41
C LEU A 100 -8.26 -5.14 -14.23
N ARG A 101 -8.62 -4.00 -14.81
CA ARG A 101 -9.79 -3.90 -15.66
C ARG A 101 -9.49 -4.51 -17.03
N VAL A 102 -10.15 -5.60 -17.35
CA VAL A 102 -10.01 -6.32 -18.63
C VAL A 102 -11.20 -6.15 -19.56
N GLY A 103 -12.28 -5.52 -19.08
CA GLY A 103 -13.48 -5.24 -19.87
C GLY A 103 -14.30 -4.08 -19.30
N HIS A 104 -15.48 -3.83 -19.85
CA HIS A 104 -16.30 -2.68 -19.47
C HIS A 104 -16.68 -2.72 -17.96
N TYR A 105 -17.07 -3.90 -17.45
CA TYR A 105 -17.41 -4.16 -16.05
C TYR A 105 -16.69 -5.40 -15.50
N THR A 106 -15.58 -5.81 -16.12
CA THR A 106 -14.86 -7.03 -15.78
C THR A 106 -13.48 -6.69 -15.27
N TYR A 107 -13.12 -7.27 -14.12
CA TYR A 107 -11.82 -7.12 -13.49
C TYR A 107 -11.22 -8.50 -13.24
N ASP A 108 -9.95 -8.64 -13.57
CA ASP A 108 -9.13 -9.79 -13.17
C ASP A 108 -8.36 -9.42 -11.90
N THR A 109 -8.35 -10.35 -10.98
CA THR A 109 -7.67 -10.18 -9.69
C THR A 109 -6.42 -11.03 -9.65
N HIS A 110 -5.29 -10.38 -9.44
CA HIS A 110 -3.99 -11.04 -9.29
C HIS A 110 -3.51 -10.89 -7.85
N VAL A 111 -3.18 -12.01 -7.22
CA VAL A 111 -2.64 -12.05 -5.87
C VAL A 111 -1.28 -12.73 -5.90
N SER A 112 -0.27 -12.07 -5.38
CA SER A 112 1.10 -12.59 -5.28
C SER A 112 1.59 -12.48 -3.85
N LYS A 113 2.11 -13.58 -3.30
CA LYS A 113 2.71 -13.55 -1.97
C LYS A 113 4.06 -12.85 -2.04
N LEU A 114 4.23 -11.80 -1.22
CA LEU A 114 5.50 -11.11 -1.08
C LEU A 114 6.35 -11.75 0.03
N ALA A 115 5.76 -12.05 1.18
CA ALA A 115 6.45 -12.69 2.29
C ALA A 115 5.48 -13.39 3.23
N ASP A 116 5.90 -14.51 3.85
CA ASP A 116 5.18 -15.12 4.97
C ASP A 116 5.38 -14.31 6.25
N HIS A 117 6.61 -13.79 6.45
CA HIS A 117 6.96 -12.92 7.57
C HIS A 117 8.09 -11.98 7.17
N ILE A 118 7.89 -10.70 7.37
CA ILE A 118 8.95 -9.71 7.19
C ILE A 118 9.75 -9.60 8.50
N LYS A 119 11.07 -9.81 8.40
CA LYS A 119 12.00 -9.64 9.51
C LYS A 119 12.89 -8.45 9.24
N LEU A 120 12.84 -7.45 10.12
CA LEU A 120 13.67 -6.25 10.02
C LEU A 120 14.72 -6.27 11.16
N ALA A 121 15.88 -6.86 10.89
CA ALA A 121 16.97 -7.00 11.86
C ALA A 121 17.53 -5.63 12.26
N ARG A 122 17.87 -5.49 13.55
CA ARG A 122 18.48 -4.26 14.06
C ARG A 122 19.76 -3.93 13.29
N GLY A 123 19.87 -2.70 12.80
CA GLY A 123 21.00 -2.23 11.97
C GLY A 123 20.86 -2.48 10.45
N GLN A 124 19.88 -3.28 10.00
CA GLN A 124 19.64 -3.55 8.59
C GLN A 124 18.18 -3.24 8.17
N ARG A 125 17.41 -2.61 9.05
CA ARG A 125 15.96 -2.41 8.85
C ARG A 125 15.62 -1.68 7.55
N GLU A 126 16.38 -0.62 7.26
CA GLU A 126 16.15 0.21 6.07
C GLU A 126 16.44 -0.57 4.78
N GLN A 127 17.59 -1.27 4.75
CA GLN A 127 17.97 -2.09 3.61
C GLN A 127 16.98 -3.23 3.37
N GLN A 128 16.49 -3.88 4.43
CA GLN A 128 15.52 -4.97 4.33
C GLN A 128 14.15 -4.46 3.89
N ALA A 129 13.72 -3.30 4.39
CA ALA A 129 12.47 -2.67 3.96
C ALA A 129 12.56 -2.19 2.49
N GLN A 130 13.73 -1.68 2.06
CA GLN A 130 13.99 -1.34 0.67
C GLN A 130 13.93 -2.58 -0.23
N ALA A 131 14.49 -3.72 0.20
CA ALA A 131 14.40 -4.97 -0.57
C ALA A 131 12.95 -5.42 -0.76
N CYS A 132 12.08 -5.27 0.26
CA CYS A 132 10.65 -5.54 0.12
C CYS A 132 9.96 -4.56 -0.84
N ALA A 133 10.33 -3.27 -0.77
CA ALA A 133 9.81 -2.25 -1.69
C ALA A 133 10.22 -2.54 -3.14
N GLN A 134 11.46 -3.01 -3.36
CA GLN A 134 11.91 -3.43 -4.69
C GLN A 134 11.13 -4.63 -5.21
N GLN A 135 10.89 -5.66 -4.39
CA GLN A 135 10.07 -6.80 -4.81
C GLN A 135 8.65 -6.39 -5.21
N PHE A 136 8.06 -5.43 -4.47
CA PHE A 136 6.75 -4.89 -4.83
C PHE A 136 6.84 -4.08 -6.15
N ALA A 137 7.87 -3.27 -6.33
CA ALA A 137 8.12 -2.51 -7.55
C ALA A 137 8.23 -3.43 -8.78
N ASP A 138 8.92 -4.56 -8.65
CA ASP A 138 9.06 -5.55 -9.71
C ASP A 138 7.71 -6.15 -10.11
N LEU A 139 6.90 -6.56 -9.11
CA LEU A 139 5.53 -7.07 -9.35
C LEU A 139 4.62 -6.01 -9.99
N LEU A 140 4.70 -4.76 -9.53
CA LEU A 140 3.92 -3.65 -10.09
C LEU A 140 4.36 -3.34 -11.53
N ALA A 141 5.68 -3.35 -11.80
CA ALA A 141 6.24 -3.12 -13.12
C ALA A 141 5.79 -4.18 -14.13
N ASP A 142 5.74 -5.45 -13.73
CA ASP A 142 5.24 -6.54 -14.57
C ASP A 142 3.76 -6.32 -14.92
N LYS A 143 2.94 -5.93 -13.94
CA LYS A 143 1.53 -5.63 -14.18
C LYS A 143 1.34 -4.36 -15.02
N ALA A 144 2.16 -3.33 -14.82
CA ALA A 144 2.11 -2.12 -15.63
C ALA A 144 2.51 -2.35 -17.08
N ARG A 145 3.46 -3.26 -17.35
CA ARG A 145 3.82 -3.67 -18.74
C ARG A 145 2.72 -4.50 -19.40
N GLU A 146 2.12 -5.43 -18.67
CA GLU A 146 1.05 -6.31 -19.16
C GLU A 146 -0.25 -5.53 -19.41
N TYR A 147 -0.58 -4.56 -18.54
CA TYR A 147 -1.82 -3.78 -18.56
C TYR A 147 -1.55 -2.28 -18.42
N PRO A 148 -0.89 -1.63 -19.39
CA PRO A 148 -0.39 -0.25 -19.25
C PRO A 148 -1.48 0.80 -19.01
N TYR A 149 -2.71 0.53 -19.43
CA TYR A 149 -3.85 1.44 -19.24
C TYR A 149 -4.60 1.22 -17.91
N ASN A 150 -4.09 0.37 -17.02
CA ASN A 150 -4.69 0.11 -15.71
C ASN A 150 -3.97 0.83 -14.58
N TRP A 151 -2.78 1.39 -14.81
CA TRP A 151 -2.03 2.11 -13.81
C TRP A 151 -2.24 3.62 -13.97
N PHE A 152 -3.17 4.14 -13.15
CA PHE A 152 -3.54 5.55 -13.18
C PHE A 152 -2.65 6.36 -12.27
N ASN A 153 -1.56 6.89 -12.80
CA ASN A 153 -0.64 7.74 -12.11
C ASN A 153 -0.61 9.13 -12.76
N PHE A 154 -1.20 10.13 -12.08
CA PHE A 154 -1.37 11.49 -12.59
C PHE A 154 -0.50 12.50 -11.85
N TYR A 155 0.59 12.05 -11.22
CA TYR A 155 1.58 12.89 -10.57
C TYR A 155 2.99 12.42 -10.96
N GLU A 156 4.01 13.22 -10.66
CA GLU A 156 5.39 12.84 -10.91
C GLU A 156 5.80 11.71 -9.97
N PHE A 157 5.93 10.54 -10.54
CA PHE A 157 6.19 9.30 -9.82
C PHE A 157 7.69 8.99 -9.69
N TRP A 158 8.46 9.36 -10.72
CA TRP A 158 9.90 9.12 -10.74
C TRP A 158 10.67 10.25 -10.04
N ASP A 159 11.78 9.88 -9.40
CA ASP A 159 12.70 10.81 -8.76
C ASP A 159 13.55 11.52 -9.84
N LEU A 160 12.98 12.49 -10.54
CA LEU A 160 13.69 13.24 -11.57
C LEU A 160 14.76 14.16 -10.94
N PRO A 161 16.00 14.21 -11.48
CA PRO A 161 17.03 15.12 -11.00
C PRO A 161 16.56 16.58 -11.05
N GLY A 162 16.55 17.25 -9.89
CA GLY A 162 16.16 18.67 -9.78
C GLY A 162 14.68 18.93 -9.49
N TYR A 163 13.84 17.91 -9.40
CA TYR A 163 12.45 18.07 -8.97
C TYR A 163 12.32 17.95 -7.44
N THR A 164 11.87 19.01 -6.79
CA THR A 164 11.70 19.09 -5.32
C THR A 164 10.24 18.94 -4.87
N GLY A 165 9.34 18.46 -5.73
CA GLY A 165 7.92 18.24 -5.39
C GLY A 165 7.16 19.52 -4.99
N PRO A 166 5.83 19.53 -5.00
CA PRO A 166 5.06 20.64 -4.46
C PRO A 166 5.14 20.69 -2.94
#